data_a71f693b337ba2cd2ba23d5631b9002d
#
_entry.id   a71f693b337ba2cd2ba23d5631b9002d
#
_cell.length_a   1.000
_cell.length_b   1.000
_cell.length_c   1.000
_cell.angle_alpha   90.00
_cell.angle_beta   90.00
_cell.angle_gamma   90.00
#
_symmetry.space_group_name_H-M   'P 1'
#
loop_
_entity.id
_entity.type
_entity.pdbx_description
1 polymer ?
#
loop_
_entity_poly.entity_id
_entity_poly.type
_entity_poly.pdbx_seq_one_letter_code
_entity_poly.pdbx_strand_id
1 'polypeptide(L)'
;MRNITLEQNQNTTNYRRFKAINVVIFVWSIISLMHLLPVTRWLMLALTLILTWQAVRMLIAKPKALIDSNELDLPTVTILVPAKNESIVLPNIIESLFHLDYPASHLDIWIINDASTDNTHQRLEKLQSQFPALQVYHRETSGGGKSGALNAVLGATKGEIILVCDADAQFATNFLKQTVPLFQDNVIGAVQVRKTIANRNINFLTRCQQMEMSCDAWLQTHRIAVSGMSELRGSGMFVRRHLLEKCNGWNENTVTDDLDLVFRLYIVGTEIEFVTAPTIKEQGVTTWRQLWHQRYRWSLGGYQRYLDYLPQMLNLGWNKEIDLILFLLLQFILPIGLIPDLLWTIFYSHHAVLFPLQTLLGIILTIGFAAGLYEFQNLRGWSLLWSTFQGSLYMLHWIPVMIVTTLSLCIKPSQLNWVKTEHYQN
;
A
#
# COMPACT_ATOMS: atom_id res chain seq x y z
N MET A 1 9.73 -25.68 -17.87
CA MET A 1 9.27 -24.38 -17.35
C MET A 1 9.45 -24.25 -15.81
N ARG A 2 9.10 -25.24 -14.98
CA ARG A 2 9.17 -25.12 -13.49
C ARG A 2 10.60 -24.90 -12.95
N ASN A 3 11.65 -25.45 -13.56
CA ASN A 3 13.04 -25.28 -13.11
C ASN A 3 13.60 -23.91 -13.46
N ILE A 4 13.21 -23.32 -14.60
CA ILE A 4 13.67 -21.98 -15.04
C ILE A 4 13.09 -20.90 -14.14
N THR A 5 11.81 -21.02 -13.74
CA THR A 5 11.16 -20.08 -12.81
C THR A 5 11.74 -20.15 -11.39
N LEU A 6 12.15 -21.34 -10.92
CA LEU A 6 12.78 -21.49 -9.60
C LEU A 6 14.18 -20.87 -9.56
N GLU A 7 14.98 -21.04 -10.60
CA GLU A 7 16.31 -20.41 -10.72
C GLU A 7 16.21 -18.89 -10.84
N GLN A 8 15.27 -18.37 -11.64
CA GLN A 8 15.03 -16.92 -11.73
C GLN A 8 14.60 -16.32 -10.39
N ASN A 9 13.72 -16.99 -9.65
CA ASN A 9 13.30 -16.54 -8.32
C ASN A 9 14.46 -16.56 -7.31
N GLN A 10 15.30 -17.59 -7.33
CA GLN A 10 16.48 -17.66 -6.45
C GLN A 10 17.50 -16.55 -6.77
N ASN A 11 17.75 -16.28 -8.04
CA ASN A 11 18.67 -15.23 -8.48
C ASN A 11 18.17 -13.84 -8.06
N THR A 12 16.88 -13.55 -8.25
CA THR A 12 16.26 -12.28 -7.83
C THR A 12 16.34 -12.10 -6.31
N THR A 13 16.06 -13.14 -5.55
CA THR A 13 16.11 -13.12 -4.08
C THR A 13 17.52 -12.91 -3.56
N ASN A 14 18.53 -13.59 -4.13
CA ASN A 14 19.93 -13.41 -3.75
C ASN A 14 20.44 -12.01 -4.09
N TYR A 15 20.02 -11.44 -5.22
CA TYR A 15 20.36 -10.09 -5.63
C TYR A 15 19.77 -9.02 -4.68
N ARG A 16 18.51 -9.15 -4.30
CA ARG A 16 17.87 -8.27 -3.30
C ARG A 16 18.57 -8.36 -1.94
N ARG A 17 18.92 -9.56 -1.51
CA ARG A 17 19.69 -9.80 -0.26
C ARG A 17 21.03 -9.07 -0.29
N PHE A 18 21.79 -9.21 -1.36
CA PHE A 18 23.08 -8.52 -1.52
C PHE A 18 22.91 -7.00 -1.45
N LYS A 19 21.94 -6.44 -2.15
CA LYS A 19 21.62 -5.01 -2.08
C LYS A 19 21.23 -4.58 -0.66
N ALA A 20 20.37 -5.35 0.03
CA ALA A 20 19.94 -5.03 1.39
C ALA A 20 21.13 -5.01 2.37
N ILE A 21 22.05 -5.96 2.29
CA ILE A 21 23.27 -5.98 3.09
C ILE A 21 24.10 -4.71 2.84
N ASN A 22 24.30 -4.35 1.58
CA ASN A 22 25.08 -3.14 1.23
C ASN A 22 24.41 -1.87 1.76
N VAL A 23 23.07 -1.78 1.68
CA VAL A 23 22.31 -0.62 2.24
C VAL A 23 22.49 -0.56 3.75
N VAL A 24 22.38 -1.67 4.47
CA VAL A 24 22.56 -1.71 5.93
C VAL A 24 23.98 -1.30 6.31
N ILE A 25 25.01 -1.88 5.66
CA ILE A 25 26.42 -1.52 5.90
C ILE A 25 26.64 -0.02 5.64
N PHE A 26 26.12 0.48 4.53
CA PHE A 26 26.27 1.89 4.16
C PHE A 26 25.61 2.82 5.21
N VAL A 27 24.34 2.54 5.59
CA VAL A 27 23.62 3.34 6.61
C VAL A 27 24.34 3.29 7.95
N TRP A 28 24.76 2.11 8.41
CA TRP A 28 25.46 1.96 9.69
C TRP A 28 26.81 2.64 9.70
N SER A 29 27.56 2.58 8.57
CA SER A 29 28.83 3.27 8.43
C SER A 29 28.67 4.80 8.43
N ILE A 30 27.68 5.31 7.70
CA ILE A 30 27.38 6.76 7.68
C ILE A 30 27.01 7.23 9.08
N ILE A 31 26.10 6.56 9.78
CA ILE A 31 25.67 7.00 11.11
C ILE A 31 26.82 6.93 12.10
N SER A 32 27.65 5.89 12.05
CA SER A 32 28.85 5.81 12.88
C SER A 32 29.83 6.96 12.58
N LEU A 33 30.05 7.27 11.30
CA LEU A 33 30.88 8.40 10.89
C LEU A 33 30.29 9.74 11.36
N MET A 34 28.97 9.86 11.35
CA MET A 34 28.26 11.05 11.83
C MET A 34 28.49 11.33 13.31
N HIS A 35 28.70 10.33 14.14
CA HIS A 35 29.08 10.51 15.53
C HIS A 35 30.53 10.99 15.70
N LEU A 36 31.40 10.73 14.75
CA LEU A 36 32.82 11.08 14.80
C LEU A 36 33.12 12.48 14.25
N LEU A 37 32.26 13.02 13.38
CA LEU A 37 32.51 14.25 12.67
C LEU A 37 31.70 15.44 13.21
N PRO A 38 32.34 16.52 13.66
CA PRO A 38 31.65 17.74 14.18
C PRO A 38 30.73 18.40 13.17
N VAL A 39 31.03 18.27 11.87
CA VAL A 39 30.23 18.84 10.77
C VAL A 39 28.85 18.23 10.66
N THR A 40 28.65 17.06 11.20
CA THR A 40 27.40 16.30 11.12
C THR A 40 26.20 17.06 11.65
N ARG A 41 26.37 17.86 12.72
CA ARG A 41 25.26 18.64 13.28
C ARG A 41 24.72 19.68 12.27
N TRP A 42 25.55 20.23 11.41
CA TRP A 42 25.12 21.15 10.35
C TRP A 42 24.40 20.41 9.22
N LEU A 43 24.89 19.22 8.86
CA LEU A 43 24.23 18.36 7.89
C LEU A 43 22.83 17.94 8.38
N MET A 44 22.72 17.53 9.65
CA MET A 44 21.44 17.14 10.25
C MET A 44 20.49 18.33 10.36
N LEU A 45 20.99 19.52 10.69
CA LEU A 45 20.19 20.75 10.69
C LEU A 45 19.65 21.05 9.29
N ALA A 46 20.51 21.02 8.26
CA ALA A 46 20.10 21.26 6.87
C ALA A 46 19.02 20.25 6.42
N LEU A 47 19.22 18.96 6.69
CA LEU A 47 18.26 17.93 6.37
C LEU A 47 16.93 18.14 7.13
N THR A 48 16.98 18.47 8.41
CA THR A 48 15.79 18.76 9.22
C THR A 48 15.03 19.97 8.68
N LEU A 49 15.73 21.02 8.22
CA LEU A 49 15.10 22.20 7.61
C LEU A 49 14.42 21.87 6.28
N ILE A 50 15.05 21.06 5.43
CA ILE A 50 14.45 20.60 4.15
C ILE A 50 13.18 19.80 4.42
N LEU A 51 13.22 18.87 5.38
CA LEU A 51 12.06 18.05 5.78
C LEU A 51 10.94 18.91 6.38
N THR A 52 11.30 19.88 7.22
CA THR A 52 10.33 20.84 7.79
C THR A 52 9.66 21.66 6.70
N TRP A 53 10.44 22.16 5.74
CA TRP A 53 9.89 22.90 4.60
C TRP A 53 8.89 22.05 3.80
N GLN A 54 9.21 20.79 3.50
CA GLN A 54 8.30 19.89 2.81
C GLN A 54 7.04 19.61 3.64
N ALA A 55 7.19 19.37 4.95
CA ALA A 55 6.05 19.17 5.85
C ALA A 55 5.13 20.40 5.89
N VAL A 56 5.69 21.60 5.94
CA VAL A 56 4.92 22.86 5.88
C VAL A 56 4.21 22.99 4.53
N ARG A 57 4.88 22.68 3.41
CA ARG A 57 4.22 22.65 2.09
C ARG A 57 3.00 21.75 2.09
N MET A 58 3.12 20.53 2.64
CA MET A 58 1.99 19.58 2.75
C MET A 58 0.88 20.13 3.63
N LEU A 59 1.20 20.74 4.78
CA LEU A 59 0.22 21.29 5.72
C LEU A 59 -0.62 22.45 5.12
N ILE A 60 -0.02 23.30 4.28
CA ILE A 60 -0.70 24.44 3.67
C ILE A 60 -1.32 24.11 2.29
N ALA A 61 -0.95 22.97 1.71
CA ALA A 61 -1.49 22.54 0.42
C ALA A 61 -2.98 22.27 0.51
N LYS A 62 -3.71 22.65 -0.53
CA LYS A 62 -5.13 22.35 -0.66
C LYS A 62 -5.29 21.19 -1.65
N PRO A 63 -5.84 20.05 -1.23
CA PRO A 63 -6.21 18.98 -2.14
C PRO A 63 -7.14 19.50 -3.24
N LYS A 64 -6.97 19.00 -4.46
CA LYS A 64 -7.87 19.34 -5.57
C LYS A 64 -9.27 18.77 -5.29
N ALA A 65 -10.29 19.55 -5.59
CA ALA A 65 -11.65 19.03 -5.64
C ALA A 65 -11.74 18.02 -6.80
N LEU A 66 -12.42 16.89 -6.55
CA LEU A 66 -12.70 15.91 -7.59
C LEU A 66 -13.62 16.56 -8.64
N ILE A 67 -13.40 16.25 -9.91
CA ILE A 67 -14.19 16.77 -11.01
C ILE A 67 -15.57 16.10 -10.94
N ASP A 68 -16.60 16.91 -10.82
CA ASP A 68 -17.99 16.46 -10.94
C ASP A 68 -18.27 16.31 -12.46
N SER A 69 -18.34 15.09 -12.94
CA SER A 69 -18.48 14.81 -14.37
C SER A 69 -19.93 14.49 -14.70
N ASN A 70 -20.55 15.40 -15.43
CA ASN A 70 -21.85 15.17 -16.05
C ASN A 70 -21.70 14.34 -17.34
N GLU A 71 -22.62 13.39 -17.50
CA GLU A 71 -22.89 12.56 -18.69
C GLU A 71 -21.71 12.31 -19.66
N LEU A 72 -21.17 11.10 -19.61
CA LEU A 72 -19.99 10.72 -20.39
C LEU A 72 -20.12 9.29 -20.90
N ASP A 73 -19.44 9.02 -21.99
CA ASP A 73 -19.14 7.65 -22.41
C ASP A 73 -18.48 6.91 -21.25
N LEU A 74 -19.24 6.01 -20.62
CA LEU A 74 -18.77 5.22 -19.50
C LEU A 74 -17.82 4.13 -20.04
N PRO A 75 -16.53 4.11 -19.70
CA PRO A 75 -15.62 3.07 -20.13
C PRO A 75 -16.03 1.70 -19.59
N THR A 76 -15.58 0.66 -20.24
CA THR A 76 -15.77 -0.71 -19.75
C THR A 76 -14.85 -0.99 -18.55
N VAL A 77 -15.38 -1.65 -17.53
CA VAL A 77 -14.65 -1.97 -16.29
C VAL A 77 -14.62 -3.47 -16.09
N THR A 78 -13.42 -4.03 -15.95
CA THR A 78 -13.25 -5.39 -15.44
C THR A 78 -12.98 -5.33 -13.94
N ILE A 79 -13.73 -6.07 -13.15
CA ILE A 79 -13.53 -6.22 -11.70
C ILE A 79 -12.91 -7.58 -11.41
N LEU A 80 -11.74 -7.59 -10.78
CA LEU A 80 -10.99 -8.78 -10.41
C LEU A 80 -11.02 -8.98 -8.90
N VAL A 81 -11.49 -10.14 -8.47
CA VAL A 81 -11.53 -10.54 -7.06
C VAL A 81 -10.77 -11.85 -6.90
N PRO A 82 -9.48 -11.81 -6.52
CA PRO A 82 -8.74 -13.01 -6.18
C PRO A 82 -9.22 -13.57 -4.83
N ALA A 83 -9.51 -14.88 -4.80
CA ALA A 83 -10.06 -15.56 -3.64
C ALA A 83 -9.25 -16.82 -3.32
N LYS A 84 -8.84 -16.98 -2.06
CA LYS A 84 -8.21 -18.20 -1.55
C LYS A 84 -8.77 -18.55 -0.19
N ASN A 85 -9.57 -19.63 -0.12
CA ASN A 85 -10.28 -20.02 1.09
C ASN A 85 -11.21 -18.93 1.62
N GLU A 86 -12.07 -18.37 0.74
CA GLU A 86 -12.95 -17.22 1.02
C GLU A 86 -14.44 -17.58 0.96
N SER A 87 -14.79 -18.86 1.16
CA SER A 87 -16.15 -19.37 1.05
C SER A 87 -17.20 -18.58 1.85
N ILE A 88 -16.80 -17.92 2.94
CA ILE A 88 -17.70 -17.20 3.86
C ILE A 88 -18.05 -15.81 3.32
N VAL A 89 -17.07 -15.07 2.78
CA VAL A 89 -17.25 -13.67 2.38
C VAL A 89 -17.69 -13.49 0.93
N LEU A 90 -17.43 -14.46 0.07
CA LEU A 90 -17.74 -14.40 -1.36
C LEU A 90 -19.20 -14.10 -1.70
N PRO A 91 -20.23 -14.64 -1.01
CA PRO A 91 -21.61 -14.27 -1.33
C PRO A 91 -21.87 -12.78 -1.22
N ASN A 92 -21.37 -12.14 -0.17
CA ASN A 92 -21.61 -10.72 0.10
C ASN A 92 -20.96 -9.81 -0.94
N ILE A 93 -19.72 -10.11 -1.32
CA ILE A 93 -19.05 -9.28 -2.34
C ILE A 93 -19.69 -9.49 -3.71
N ILE A 94 -20.01 -10.73 -4.12
CA ILE A 94 -20.62 -10.98 -5.42
C ILE A 94 -21.99 -10.29 -5.52
N GLU A 95 -22.83 -10.38 -4.50
CA GLU A 95 -24.10 -9.68 -4.45
C GLU A 95 -23.88 -8.15 -4.57
N SER A 96 -22.92 -7.58 -3.83
CA SER A 96 -22.59 -6.15 -3.90
C SER A 96 -22.11 -5.72 -5.28
N LEU A 97 -21.35 -6.57 -6.00
CA LEU A 97 -20.85 -6.29 -7.33
C LEU A 97 -21.98 -6.23 -8.37
N PHE A 98 -22.97 -7.11 -8.27
CA PHE A 98 -24.13 -7.12 -9.17
C PHE A 98 -25.16 -6.02 -8.85
N HIS A 99 -25.06 -5.37 -7.68
CA HIS A 99 -25.89 -4.20 -7.30
C HIS A 99 -25.18 -2.86 -7.59
N LEU A 100 -24.02 -2.86 -8.25
CA LEU A 100 -23.35 -1.61 -8.66
C LEU A 100 -24.23 -0.85 -9.66
N ASP A 101 -24.37 0.44 -9.42
CA ASP A 101 -25.05 1.38 -10.33
C ASP A 101 -24.11 1.72 -11.50
N TYR A 102 -24.00 0.77 -12.43
CA TYR A 102 -23.19 0.86 -13.64
C TYR A 102 -23.82 -0.01 -14.73
N PRO A 103 -23.77 0.37 -16.03
CA PRO A 103 -24.38 -0.41 -17.08
C PRO A 103 -23.80 -1.84 -17.12
N ALA A 104 -24.67 -2.85 -17.07
CA ALA A 104 -24.25 -4.27 -17.04
C ALA A 104 -23.44 -4.67 -18.28
N SER A 105 -23.69 -4.03 -19.45
CA SER A 105 -22.93 -4.23 -20.68
C SER A 105 -21.50 -3.70 -20.61
N HIS A 106 -21.18 -2.85 -19.62
CA HIS A 106 -19.87 -2.26 -19.38
C HIS A 106 -19.14 -2.89 -18.20
N LEU A 107 -19.73 -3.92 -17.58
CA LEU A 107 -19.13 -4.66 -16.46
C LEU A 107 -18.69 -6.05 -16.86
N ASP A 108 -17.46 -6.41 -16.46
CA ASP A 108 -16.87 -7.72 -16.62
C ASP A 108 -16.34 -8.17 -15.26
N ILE A 109 -17.06 -9.09 -14.58
CA ILE A 109 -16.82 -9.45 -13.18
C ILE A 109 -16.19 -10.83 -13.11
N TRP A 110 -14.99 -10.91 -12.52
CA TRP A 110 -14.20 -12.13 -12.39
C TRP A 110 -13.87 -12.45 -10.94
N ILE A 111 -14.18 -13.69 -10.53
CA ILE A 111 -13.67 -14.25 -9.28
C ILE A 111 -12.61 -15.29 -9.64
N ILE A 112 -11.42 -15.14 -9.07
CA ILE A 112 -10.28 -16.01 -9.32
C ILE A 112 -10.05 -16.89 -8.09
N ASN A 113 -10.45 -18.15 -8.15
CA ASN A 113 -10.20 -19.13 -7.09
C ASN A 113 -8.77 -19.66 -7.20
N ASP A 114 -7.89 -19.21 -6.28
CA ASP A 114 -6.46 -19.54 -6.27
C ASP A 114 -6.18 -20.86 -5.52
N ALA A 115 -6.60 -21.98 -6.07
CA ALA A 115 -6.41 -23.32 -5.51
C ALA A 115 -6.87 -23.41 -4.05
N SER A 116 -8.09 -22.98 -3.77
CA SER A 116 -8.69 -23.07 -2.42
C SER A 116 -8.88 -24.52 -1.98
N THR A 117 -8.73 -24.77 -0.68
CA THR A 117 -8.85 -26.09 -0.05
C THR A 117 -10.10 -26.23 0.82
N ASP A 118 -10.87 -25.15 0.97
CA ASP A 118 -12.17 -25.10 1.65
C ASP A 118 -13.34 -25.22 0.64
N ASN A 119 -14.55 -24.91 1.09
CA ASN A 119 -15.76 -24.96 0.26
C ASN A 119 -15.88 -23.82 -0.77
N THR A 120 -14.81 -23.03 -1.03
CA THR A 120 -14.84 -21.91 -1.98
C THR A 120 -15.26 -22.33 -3.37
N HIS A 121 -14.76 -23.47 -3.88
CA HIS A 121 -15.08 -23.97 -5.20
C HIS A 121 -16.60 -24.23 -5.35
N GLN A 122 -17.18 -25.06 -4.48
CA GLN A 122 -18.62 -25.40 -4.52
C GLN A 122 -19.50 -24.16 -4.31
N ARG A 123 -19.04 -23.22 -3.48
CA ARG A 123 -19.75 -21.96 -3.26
C ARG A 123 -19.81 -21.11 -4.52
N LEU A 124 -18.71 -21.04 -5.26
CA LEU A 124 -18.64 -20.31 -6.52
C LEU A 124 -19.50 -20.93 -7.62
N GLU A 125 -19.53 -22.25 -7.76
CA GLU A 125 -20.44 -22.93 -8.70
C GLU A 125 -21.91 -22.58 -8.44
N LYS A 126 -22.31 -22.58 -7.16
CA LYS A 126 -23.66 -22.19 -6.76
C LYS A 126 -23.94 -20.70 -7.06
N LEU A 127 -23.00 -19.81 -6.79
CA LEU A 127 -23.16 -18.39 -7.06
C LEU A 127 -23.18 -18.09 -8.56
N GLN A 128 -22.38 -18.78 -9.37
CA GLN A 128 -22.40 -18.65 -10.83
C GLN A 128 -23.76 -19.07 -11.43
N SER A 129 -24.43 -20.07 -10.86
CA SER A 129 -25.79 -20.43 -11.28
C SER A 129 -26.84 -19.36 -10.92
N GLN A 130 -26.61 -18.56 -9.89
CA GLN A 130 -27.47 -17.43 -9.49
C GLN A 130 -27.16 -16.15 -10.27
N PHE A 131 -25.90 -15.97 -10.65
CA PHE A 131 -25.39 -14.80 -11.38
C PHE A 131 -24.73 -15.25 -12.68
N PRO A 132 -25.48 -15.52 -13.78
CA PRO A 132 -24.92 -16.10 -15.01
C PRO A 132 -23.85 -15.23 -15.72
N ALA A 133 -23.82 -13.92 -15.46
CA ALA A 133 -22.80 -13.03 -15.98
C ALA A 133 -21.46 -13.07 -15.20
N LEU A 134 -21.43 -13.78 -14.05
CA LEU A 134 -20.24 -13.93 -13.24
C LEU A 134 -19.23 -14.85 -13.95
N GLN A 135 -18.02 -14.34 -14.18
CA GLN A 135 -16.91 -15.17 -14.64
C GLN A 135 -16.16 -15.76 -13.45
N VAL A 136 -15.96 -17.06 -13.46
CA VAL A 136 -15.20 -17.76 -12.42
C VAL A 136 -14.04 -18.50 -13.07
N TYR A 137 -12.84 -18.26 -12.56
CA TYR A 137 -11.65 -18.96 -12.98
C TYR A 137 -11.05 -19.76 -11.82
N HIS A 138 -10.93 -21.06 -11.99
CA HIS A 138 -10.33 -21.95 -10.99
C HIS A 138 -8.91 -22.29 -11.38
N ARG A 139 -7.93 -21.89 -10.55
CA ARG A 139 -6.54 -22.31 -10.71
C ARG A 139 -6.33 -23.65 -10.03
N GLU A 140 -5.65 -24.56 -10.70
CA GLU A 140 -5.31 -25.88 -10.13
C GLU A 140 -4.17 -25.77 -9.10
N THR A 141 -3.24 -24.87 -9.32
CA THR A 141 -2.07 -24.66 -8.45
C THR A 141 -1.89 -23.19 -8.13
N SER A 142 -1.65 -22.89 -6.86
CA SER A 142 -1.33 -21.53 -6.40
C SER A 142 0.15 -21.24 -6.66
N GLY A 143 0.45 -20.39 -7.63
CA GLY A 143 1.80 -19.91 -7.94
C GLY A 143 1.80 -18.41 -8.18
N GLY A 144 2.88 -17.69 -7.80
CA GLY A 144 2.94 -16.23 -7.95
C GLY A 144 2.02 -15.43 -7.01
N GLY A 145 1.39 -16.10 -6.01
CA GLY A 145 0.51 -15.46 -5.04
C GLY A 145 -0.69 -14.73 -5.68
N LYS A 146 -1.09 -13.60 -5.09
CA LYS A 146 -2.17 -12.73 -5.60
C LYS A 146 -1.88 -12.23 -7.02
N SER A 147 -0.64 -11.81 -7.29
CA SER A 147 -0.18 -11.41 -8.63
C SER A 147 -0.41 -12.49 -9.68
N GLY A 148 -0.04 -13.75 -9.36
CA GLY A 148 -0.24 -14.88 -10.26
C GLY A 148 -1.71 -15.20 -10.51
N ALA A 149 -2.58 -15.02 -9.49
CA ALA A 149 -4.03 -15.16 -9.67
C ALA A 149 -4.58 -14.09 -10.63
N LEU A 150 -4.21 -12.83 -10.43
CA LEU A 150 -4.64 -11.72 -11.28
C LEU A 150 -4.13 -11.85 -12.71
N ASN A 151 -2.85 -12.22 -12.92
CA ASN A 151 -2.28 -12.43 -14.24
C ASN A 151 -2.93 -13.57 -15.02
N ALA A 152 -3.41 -14.61 -14.32
CA ALA A 152 -4.00 -15.79 -14.94
C ALA A 152 -5.25 -15.46 -15.78
N VAL A 153 -5.95 -14.37 -15.46
CA VAL A 153 -7.18 -13.97 -16.17
C VAL A 153 -7.02 -12.69 -16.98
N LEU A 154 -5.92 -11.94 -16.82
CA LEU A 154 -5.75 -10.62 -17.43
C LEU A 154 -5.98 -10.64 -18.97
N GLY A 155 -5.45 -11.64 -19.65
CA GLY A 155 -5.60 -11.80 -21.10
C GLY A 155 -7.03 -12.16 -21.56
N ALA A 156 -7.88 -12.67 -20.67
CA ALA A 156 -9.27 -13.04 -20.98
C ALA A 156 -10.26 -11.90 -20.67
N THR A 157 -9.86 -10.92 -19.85
CA THR A 157 -10.69 -9.79 -19.43
C THR A 157 -10.82 -8.72 -20.54
N LYS A 158 -11.88 -7.89 -20.50
CA LYS A 158 -12.22 -7.00 -21.62
C LYS A 158 -12.26 -5.51 -21.26
N GLY A 159 -12.39 -5.14 -19.97
CA GLY A 159 -12.55 -3.76 -19.54
C GLY A 159 -11.35 -2.88 -19.87
N GLU A 160 -11.59 -1.63 -20.22
CA GLU A 160 -10.57 -0.60 -20.42
C GLU A 160 -9.89 -0.21 -19.09
N ILE A 161 -10.64 -0.32 -18.02
CA ILE A 161 -10.19 -0.08 -16.63
C ILE A 161 -10.29 -1.41 -15.87
N ILE A 162 -9.24 -1.73 -15.15
CA ILE A 162 -9.19 -2.89 -14.25
C ILE A 162 -9.35 -2.39 -12.81
N LEU A 163 -10.37 -2.88 -12.10
CA LEU A 163 -10.55 -2.71 -10.67
C LEU A 163 -10.15 -4.01 -9.95
N VAL A 164 -9.29 -3.91 -8.95
CA VAL A 164 -8.96 -5.03 -8.06
C VAL A 164 -9.61 -4.80 -6.71
N CYS A 165 -10.36 -5.80 -6.23
CA CYS A 165 -10.95 -5.83 -4.89
C CYS A 165 -10.54 -7.09 -4.15
N ASP A 166 -10.33 -7.00 -2.83
CA ASP A 166 -10.19 -8.18 -1.99
C ASP A 166 -11.58 -8.83 -1.74
N ALA A 167 -11.61 -10.11 -1.42
CA ALA A 167 -12.87 -10.87 -1.29
C ALA A 167 -13.79 -10.39 -0.15
N ASP A 168 -13.25 -9.65 0.83
CA ASP A 168 -13.98 -9.05 1.95
C ASP A 168 -14.38 -7.58 1.74
N ALA A 169 -14.13 -7.04 0.54
CA ALA A 169 -14.40 -5.66 0.22
C ALA A 169 -15.90 -5.33 0.28
N GLN A 170 -16.22 -4.13 0.78
CA GLN A 170 -17.57 -3.57 0.81
C GLN A 170 -17.53 -2.13 0.28
N PHE A 171 -18.49 -1.79 -0.57
CA PHE A 171 -18.57 -0.47 -1.20
C PHE A 171 -20.03 -0.06 -1.46
N ALA A 172 -20.26 1.22 -1.70
CA ALA A 172 -21.58 1.75 -2.04
C ALA A 172 -21.94 1.41 -3.50
N THR A 173 -23.23 1.38 -3.82
CA THR A 173 -23.72 1.08 -5.17
C THR A 173 -23.21 2.06 -6.23
N ASN A 174 -23.02 3.31 -5.89
CA ASN A 174 -22.50 4.36 -6.78
C ASN A 174 -20.96 4.42 -6.88
N PHE A 175 -20.27 3.40 -6.35
CA PHE A 175 -18.81 3.36 -6.25
C PHE A 175 -18.09 3.60 -7.59
N LEU A 176 -18.52 2.93 -8.67
CA LEU A 176 -17.94 3.11 -10.00
C LEU A 176 -18.29 4.45 -10.61
N LYS A 177 -19.54 4.90 -10.48
CA LYS A 177 -19.99 6.22 -11.00
C LYS A 177 -19.18 7.38 -10.44
N GLN A 178 -18.71 7.27 -9.21
CA GLN A 178 -17.91 8.33 -8.57
C GLN A 178 -16.41 8.21 -8.86
N THR A 179 -15.90 7.03 -9.25
CA THR A 179 -14.46 6.82 -9.42
C THR A 179 -14.04 6.81 -10.89
N VAL A 180 -14.78 6.12 -11.74
CA VAL A 180 -14.43 5.93 -13.16
C VAL A 180 -14.29 7.25 -13.94
N PRO A 181 -15.09 8.29 -13.71
CA PRO A 181 -14.95 9.57 -14.40
C PRO A 181 -13.58 10.24 -14.25
N LEU A 182 -12.82 9.93 -13.22
CA LEU A 182 -11.45 10.46 -13.05
C LEU A 182 -10.52 10.07 -14.19
N PHE A 183 -10.81 8.97 -14.85
CA PHE A 183 -10.04 8.50 -16.02
C PHE A 183 -10.31 9.29 -17.31
N GLN A 184 -11.14 10.35 -17.29
CA GLN A 184 -11.21 11.30 -18.40
C GLN A 184 -9.93 12.12 -18.54
N ASP A 185 -9.24 12.36 -17.41
CA ASP A 185 -7.88 12.89 -17.46
C ASP A 185 -6.92 11.77 -17.90
N ASN A 186 -6.40 11.90 -19.12
CA ASN A 186 -5.48 10.91 -19.71
C ASN A 186 -4.14 10.82 -18.96
N VAL A 187 -3.81 11.79 -18.12
CA VAL A 187 -2.62 11.77 -17.28
C VAL A 187 -2.78 10.75 -16.13
N ILE A 188 -4.02 10.52 -15.68
CA ILE A 188 -4.33 9.56 -14.62
C ILE A 188 -4.35 8.14 -15.21
N GLY A 189 -3.37 7.34 -14.84
CA GLY A 189 -3.28 5.93 -15.22
C GLY A 189 -3.81 4.97 -14.18
N ALA A 190 -3.87 5.39 -12.92
CA ALA A 190 -4.42 4.60 -11.83
C ALA A 190 -5.09 5.49 -10.77
N VAL A 191 -6.04 4.91 -10.04
CA VAL A 191 -6.74 5.56 -8.94
C VAL A 191 -6.78 4.61 -7.74
N GLN A 192 -6.45 5.10 -6.57
CA GLN A 192 -6.68 4.40 -5.31
C GLN A 192 -7.81 5.08 -4.55
N VAL A 193 -8.82 4.33 -4.17
CA VAL A 193 -9.87 4.84 -3.28
C VAL A 193 -9.48 4.67 -1.82
N ARG A 194 -9.95 5.58 -0.97
CA ARG A 194 -9.71 5.53 0.47
C ARG A 194 -10.28 4.26 1.09
N LYS A 195 -9.44 3.58 1.87
CA LYS A 195 -9.82 2.40 2.64
C LYS A 195 -10.33 2.79 4.02
N THR A 196 -11.27 2.00 4.53
CA THR A 196 -11.81 2.13 5.90
C THR A 196 -11.98 0.75 6.52
N ILE A 197 -11.98 0.67 7.85
CA ILE A 197 -12.07 -0.59 8.58
C ILE A 197 -13.53 -0.91 8.95
N ALA A 198 -14.08 -1.97 8.34
CA ALA A 198 -15.47 -2.38 8.55
C ALA A 198 -15.74 -2.78 10.01
N ASN A 199 -14.84 -3.53 10.62
CA ASN A 199 -14.94 -4.05 11.99
C ASN A 199 -14.23 -3.15 13.03
N ARG A 200 -14.15 -1.83 12.82
CA ARG A 200 -13.43 -0.88 13.68
C ARG A 200 -13.82 -0.89 15.15
N ASN A 201 -15.02 -1.38 15.48
CA ASN A 201 -15.56 -1.35 16.85
C ASN A 201 -15.24 -2.60 17.67
N ILE A 202 -14.56 -3.62 17.11
CA ILE A 202 -14.31 -4.89 17.81
C ILE A 202 -13.35 -4.71 18.98
N ASN A 203 -12.20 -4.04 18.77
CA ASN A 203 -11.21 -3.86 19.81
C ASN A 203 -10.30 -2.64 19.58
N PHE A 204 -9.30 -2.46 20.46
CA PHE A 204 -8.34 -1.38 20.34
C PHE A 204 -7.56 -1.41 19.02
N LEU A 205 -7.11 -2.60 18.56
CA LEU A 205 -6.32 -2.72 17.34
C LEU A 205 -7.11 -2.30 16.09
N THR A 206 -8.37 -2.72 15.97
CA THR A 206 -9.19 -2.38 14.82
C THR A 206 -9.54 -0.89 14.81
N ARG A 207 -9.71 -0.26 15.98
CA ARG A 207 -9.84 1.22 16.08
C ARG A 207 -8.57 1.93 15.63
N CYS A 208 -7.40 1.46 16.07
CA CYS A 208 -6.13 2.07 15.66
C CYS A 208 -5.86 1.91 14.17
N GLN A 209 -6.20 0.77 13.57
CA GLN A 209 -6.13 0.58 12.12
C GLN A 209 -7.04 1.58 11.36
N GLN A 210 -8.26 1.84 11.85
CA GLN A 210 -9.11 2.88 11.28
C GLN A 210 -8.48 4.28 11.40
N MET A 211 -7.82 4.58 12.52
CA MET A 211 -7.10 5.84 12.70
C MET A 211 -5.91 5.94 11.72
N GLU A 212 -5.15 4.86 11.56
CA GLU A 212 -4.04 4.75 10.60
C GLU A 212 -4.53 4.99 9.16
N MET A 213 -5.68 4.42 8.75
CA MET A 213 -6.27 4.68 7.43
C MET A 213 -6.68 6.14 7.24
N SER A 214 -7.10 6.83 8.29
CA SER A 214 -7.43 8.26 8.23
C SER A 214 -6.19 9.13 8.09
N CYS A 215 -5.11 8.78 8.79
CA CYS A 215 -3.80 9.44 8.66
C CYS A 215 -3.21 9.21 7.26
N ASP A 216 -3.23 7.97 6.75
CA ASP A 216 -2.77 7.62 5.41
C ASP A 216 -3.53 8.43 4.33
N ALA A 217 -4.87 8.51 4.43
CA ALA A 217 -5.67 9.28 3.50
C ALA A 217 -5.29 10.76 3.48
N TRP A 218 -5.09 11.37 4.66
CA TRP A 218 -4.64 12.74 4.76
C TRP A 218 -3.25 12.92 4.13
N LEU A 219 -2.31 12.04 4.44
CA LEU A 219 -0.96 12.10 3.88
C LEU A 219 -0.97 11.96 2.36
N GLN A 220 -1.72 11.02 1.81
CA GLN A 220 -1.79 10.80 0.36
C GLN A 220 -2.36 12.01 -0.39
N THR A 221 -3.48 12.57 0.07
CA THR A 221 -4.09 13.75 -0.56
C THR A 221 -3.18 14.97 -0.53
N HIS A 222 -2.44 15.18 0.56
CA HIS A 222 -1.54 16.33 0.69
C HIS A 222 -0.21 16.13 -0.05
N ARG A 223 0.27 14.89 -0.19
CA ARG A 223 1.42 14.55 -1.05
C ARG A 223 1.10 14.87 -2.51
N ILE A 224 -0.06 14.45 -3.01
CA ILE A 224 -0.51 14.78 -4.38
C ILE A 224 -0.65 16.30 -4.56
N ALA A 225 -1.20 17.01 -3.58
CA ALA A 225 -1.39 18.47 -3.63
C ALA A 225 -0.06 19.25 -3.77
N VAL A 226 1.07 18.67 -3.36
CA VAL A 226 2.42 19.23 -3.57
C VAL A 226 3.16 18.59 -4.76
N SER A 227 2.45 17.90 -5.64
CA SER A 227 3.00 17.16 -6.79
C SER A 227 3.94 16.01 -6.40
N GLY A 228 3.75 15.45 -5.21
CA GLY A 228 4.40 14.22 -4.76
C GLY A 228 3.75 12.98 -5.36
N MET A 229 4.04 11.83 -4.76
CA MET A 229 3.58 10.53 -5.22
C MET A 229 2.36 10.03 -4.43
N SER A 230 1.40 9.42 -5.11
CA SER A 230 0.37 8.60 -4.48
C SER A 230 0.76 7.12 -4.48
N GLU A 231 0.08 6.31 -3.70
CA GLU A 231 0.33 4.89 -3.61
C GLU A 231 -0.96 4.07 -3.76
N LEU A 232 -0.85 2.93 -4.45
CA LEU A 232 -1.88 1.89 -4.45
C LEU A 232 -1.82 1.09 -3.14
N ARG A 233 -2.97 0.59 -2.69
CA ARG A 233 -3.14 -0.11 -1.40
C ARG A 233 -3.87 -1.45 -1.55
N GLY A 234 -3.78 -2.07 -2.72
CA GLY A 234 -4.38 -3.36 -3.02
C GLY A 234 -5.87 -3.27 -3.32
N SER A 235 -6.74 -3.43 -2.32
CA SER A 235 -8.19 -3.37 -2.56
C SER A 235 -8.65 -1.97 -2.94
N GLY A 236 -9.53 -1.86 -3.95
CA GLY A 236 -10.01 -0.58 -4.48
C GLY A 236 -9.00 0.17 -5.33
N MET A 237 -8.06 -0.53 -5.93
CA MET A 237 -7.17 0.04 -6.94
C MET A 237 -7.74 -0.12 -8.34
N PHE A 238 -7.80 0.99 -9.08
CA PHE A 238 -8.18 1.05 -10.48
C PHE A 238 -6.95 1.33 -11.32
N VAL A 239 -6.80 0.65 -12.45
CA VAL A 239 -5.65 0.83 -13.35
C VAL A 239 -6.13 0.75 -14.80
N ARG A 240 -5.65 1.64 -15.68
CA ARG A 240 -5.87 1.50 -17.14
C ARG A 240 -5.23 0.22 -17.63
N ARG A 241 -6.00 -0.60 -18.34
CA ARG A 241 -5.54 -1.87 -18.91
C ARG A 241 -4.23 -1.74 -19.68
N HIS A 242 -4.17 -0.82 -20.65
CA HIS A 242 -2.99 -0.67 -21.52
C HIS A 242 -1.71 -0.31 -20.74
N LEU A 243 -1.83 0.40 -19.61
CA LEU A 243 -0.68 0.70 -18.73
C LEU A 243 -0.27 -0.52 -17.93
N LEU A 244 -1.23 -1.30 -17.44
CA LEU A 244 -0.96 -2.56 -16.77
C LEU A 244 -0.28 -3.56 -17.72
N GLU A 245 -0.75 -3.66 -18.96
CA GLU A 245 -0.12 -4.48 -20.00
C GLU A 245 1.29 -3.97 -20.35
N LYS A 246 1.50 -2.66 -20.45
CA LYS A 246 2.83 -2.03 -20.62
C LYS A 246 3.77 -2.37 -19.46
N CYS A 247 3.23 -2.55 -18.27
CA CYS A 247 3.97 -3.04 -17.10
C CYS A 247 4.14 -4.58 -17.08
N ASN A 248 3.69 -5.33 -18.10
CA ASN A 248 3.65 -6.80 -18.13
C ASN A 248 2.82 -7.42 -16.98
N GLY A 249 1.69 -6.81 -16.63
CA GLY A 249 0.81 -7.27 -15.56
C GLY A 249 1.38 -7.05 -14.15
N TRP A 250 0.98 -7.89 -13.21
CA TRP A 250 1.47 -7.86 -11.83
C TRP A 250 2.76 -8.67 -11.69
N ASN A 251 3.69 -8.16 -10.87
CA ASN A 251 4.97 -8.83 -10.62
C ASN A 251 4.79 -9.99 -9.62
N GLU A 252 4.98 -11.22 -10.09
CA GLU A 252 4.85 -12.43 -9.28
C GLU A 252 6.05 -12.68 -8.34
N ASN A 253 7.13 -11.90 -8.49
CA ASN A 253 8.34 -12.00 -7.68
C ASN A 253 8.37 -11.02 -6.51
N THR A 254 7.23 -10.42 -6.16
CA THR A 254 7.08 -9.51 -5.01
C THR A 254 6.00 -10.01 -4.06
N VAL A 255 6.08 -9.59 -2.79
CA VAL A 255 5.08 -9.97 -1.77
C VAL A 255 3.91 -8.98 -1.70
N THR A 256 4.03 -7.81 -2.36
CA THR A 256 2.98 -6.79 -2.47
C THR A 256 2.85 -6.36 -3.92
N ASP A 257 1.78 -6.79 -4.55
CA ASP A 257 1.43 -6.53 -5.94
C ASP A 257 1.18 -5.03 -6.22
N ASP A 258 0.54 -4.37 -5.28
CA ASP A 258 0.15 -2.96 -5.31
C ASP A 258 1.37 -2.02 -5.21
N LEU A 259 2.21 -2.19 -4.19
CA LEU A 259 3.37 -1.32 -3.97
C LEU A 259 4.42 -1.43 -5.09
N ASP A 260 4.60 -2.62 -5.67
CA ASP A 260 5.45 -2.84 -6.83
C ASP A 260 4.90 -2.12 -8.06
N LEU A 261 3.58 -2.26 -8.31
CA LEU A 261 2.91 -1.66 -9.45
C LEU A 261 2.99 -0.13 -9.43
N VAL A 262 2.93 0.51 -8.24
CA VAL A 262 3.11 1.97 -8.08
C VAL A 262 4.38 2.45 -8.78
N PHE A 263 5.52 1.84 -8.49
CA PHE A 263 6.80 2.28 -9.07
C PHE A 263 6.84 2.07 -10.57
N ARG A 264 6.34 0.93 -11.05
CA ARG A 264 6.30 0.64 -12.49
C ARG A 264 5.37 1.61 -13.25
N LEU A 265 4.24 1.99 -12.67
CA LEU A 265 3.34 2.99 -13.26
C LEU A 265 4.00 4.37 -13.37
N TYR A 266 4.70 4.84 -12.33
CA TYR A 266 5.44 6.11 -12.42
C TYR A 266 6.59 6.03 -13.44
N ILE A 267 7.30 4.91 -13.53
CA ILE A 267 8.37 4.71 -14.52
C ILE A 267 7.83 4.75 -15.96
N VAL A 268 6.63 4.25 -16.23
CA VAL A 268 6.02 4.35 -17.55
C VAL A 268 5.40 5.71 -17.84
N GLY A 269 5.47 6.65 -16.89
CA GLY A 269 5.13 8.06 -17.09
C GLY A 269 3.68 8.43 -16.86
N THR A 270 2.98 7.76 -15.92
CA THR A 270 1.59 8.08 -15.59
C THR A 270 1.44 8.53 -14.14
N GLU A 271 0.34 9.23 -13.84
CA GLU A 271 0.00 9.66 -12.48
C GLU A 271 -0.97 8.67 -11.81
N ILE A 272 -0.85 8.60 -10.48
CA ILE A 272 -1.77 7.85 -9.63
C ILE A 272 -2.54 8.85 -8.78
N GLU A 273 -3.88 8.83 -8.91
CA GLU A 273 -4.75 9.69 -8.11
C GLU A 273 -5.24 8.95 -6.86
N PHE A 274 -5.53 9.70 -5.80
CA PHE A 274 -6.10 9.18 -4.57
C PHE A 274 -7.41 9.90 -4.26
N VAL A 275 -8.48 9.14 -4.06
CA VAL A 275 -9.79 9.69 -3.77
C VAL A 275 -10.28 9.35 -2.37
N THR A 276 -10.79 10.36 -1.69
CA THR A 276 -11.27 10.21 -0.30
C THR A 276 -12.71 9.72 -0.20
N ALA A 277 -13.47 9.89 -1.27
CA ALA A 277 -14.84 9.38 -1.47
C ALA A 277 -15.02 9.05 -2.95
N PRO A 278 -15.68 7.89 -3.29
CA PRO A 278 -16.24 6.91 -2.36
C PRO A 278 -15.17 6.16 -1.56
N THR A 279 -15.59 5.35 -0.59
CA THR A 279 -14.66 4.53 0.20
C THR A 279 -14.89 3.05 -0.04
N ILE A 280 -13.81 2.26 0.10
CA ILE A 280 -13.89 0.80 0.21
C ILE A 280 -13.62 0.37 1.66
N LYS A 281 -14.43 -0.56 2.18
CA LYS A 281 -14.25 -1.11 3.53
C LYS A 281 -13.59 -2.47 3.43
N GLU A 282 -12.68 -2.75 4.35
CA GLU A 282 -12.04 -4.06 4.51
C GLU A 282 -12.05 -4.48 5.99
N GLN A 283 -11.83 -5.75 6.28
CA GLN A 283 -11.72 -6.21 7.66
C GLN A 283 -10.32 -5.91 8.22
N GLY A 284 -10.27 -5.20 9.35
CA GLY A 284 -9.06 -5.04 10.13
C GLY A 284 -8.73 -6.29 10.93
N VAL A 285 -7.45 -6.58 11.12
CA VAL A 285 -6.97 -7.70 11.93
C VAL A 285 -7.22 -7.44 13.41
N THR A 286 -7.60 -8.49 14.14
CA THR A 286 -8.07 -8.37 15.53
C THR A 286 -7.02 -8.74 16.58
N THR A 287 -5.89 -9.33 16.18
CA THR A 287 -4.82 -9.75 17.09
C THR A 287 -3.46 -9.15 16.72
N TRP A 288 -2.59 -8.95 17.73
CA TRP A 288 -1.22 -8.46 17.52
C TRP A 288 -0.39 -9.39 16.62
N ARG A 289 -0.61 -10.70 16.68
CA ARG A 289 0.10 -11.67 15.84
C ARG A 289 -0.26 -11.49 14.36
N GLN A 290 -1.55 -11.35 14.04
CA GLN A 290 -2.03 -11.10 12.69
C GLN A 290 -1.53 -9.74 12.18
N LEU A 291 -1.58 -8.70 13.04
CA LEU A 291 -1.04 -7.38 12.72
C LEU A 291 0.44 -7.46 12.37
N TRP A 292 1.23 -8.16 13.17
CA TRP A 292 2.66 -8.34 12.93
C TRP A 292 2.94 -8.98 11.57
N HIS A 293 2.26 -10.09 11.24
CA HIS A 293 2.43 -10.79 9.96
C HIS A 293 2.02 -9.90 8.78
N GLN A 294 0.93 -9.16 8.90
CA GLN A 294 0.46 -8.23 7.88
C GLN A 294 1.47 -7.10 7.66
N ARG A 295 1.93 -6.44 8.72
CA ARG A 295 2.89 -5.32 8.66
C ARG A 295 4.27 -5.77 8.19
N TYR A 296 4.73 -6.93 8.61
CA TYR A 296 5.96 -7.54 8.10
C TYR A 296 5.91 -7.75 6.58
N ARG A 297 4.82 -8.29 6.07
CA ARG A 297 4.62 -8.45 4.62
C ARG A 297 4.61 -7.11 3.88
N TRP A 298 3.92 -6.10 4.40
CA TRP A 298 3.89 -4.77 3.81
C TRP A 298 5.27 -4.10 3.81
N SER A 299 5.97 -4.19 4.91
CA SER A 299 7.36 -3.70 5.04
C SER A 299 8.28 -4.40 4.05
N LEU A 300 8.19 -5.72 3.92
CA LEU A 300 9.00 -6.51 3.00
C LEU A 300 8.78 -6.08 1.54
N GLY A 301 7.52 -5.94 1.12
CA GLY A 301 7.20 -5.46 -0.23
C GLY A 301 7.65 -4.01 -0.46
N GLY A 302 7.50 -3.15 0.55
CA GLY A 302 8.04 -1.81 0.53
C GLY A 302 9.55 -1.77 0.28
N TYR A 303 10.33 -2.65 0.95
CA TYR A 303 11.77 -2.77 0.67
C TYR A 303 12.05 -3.30 -0.74
N GLN A 304 11.34 -4.33 -1.18
CA GLN A 304 11.57 -4.95 -2.48
C GLN A 304 11.48 -3.91 -3.61
N ARG A 305 10.46 -3.06 -3.63
CA ARG A 305 10.30 -2.04 -4.67
C ARG A 305 11.46 -1.04 -4.71
N TYR A 306 11.98 -0.61 -3.56
CA TYR A 306 13.14 0.29 -3.52
C TYR A 306 14.42 -0.40 -4.00
N LEU A 307 14.65 -1.65 -3.59
CA LEU A 307 15.81 -2.42 -4.04
C LEU A 307 15.79 -2.69 -5.55
N ASP A 308 14.60 -2.83 -6.14
CA ASP A 308 14.45 -3.15 -7.54
C ASP A 308 14.47 -1.91 -8.44
N TYR A 309 13.83 -0.80 -8.05
CA TYR A 309 13.51 0.31 -8.95
C TYR A 309 14.10 1.67 -8.56
N LEU A 310 14.79 1.83 -7.40
CA LEU A 310 15.25 3.14 -6.94
C LEU A 310 16.03 3.93 -8.01
N PRO A 311 16.96 3.34 -8.79
CA PRO A 311 17.69 4.10 -9.82
C PRO A 311 16.78 4.71 -10.90
N GLN A 312 15.73 3.99 -11.31
CA GLN A 312 14.77 4.47 -12.31
C GLN A 312 13.86 5.56 -11.73
N MET A 313 13.56 5.48 -10.45
CA MET A 313 12.70 6.44 -9.75
C MET A 313 13.36 7.80 -9.54
N LEU A 314 14.70 7.89 -9.62
CA LEU A 314 15.45 9.16 -9.53
C LEU A 314 15.45 9.96 -10.82
N ASN A 315 14.54 9.67 -11.77
CA ASN A 315 14.35 10.40 -13.03
C ASN A 315 12.87 10.83 -13.23
N LEU A 316 12.11 10.96 -12.15
CA LEU A 316 10.68 11.32 -12.18
C LEU A 316 10.41 12.82 -12.06
N GLY A 317 11.47 13.62 -11.85
CA GLY A 317 11.38 15.05 -11.61
C GLY A 317 11.33 15.42 -10.13
N TRP A 318 11.82 16.62 -9.85
CA TRP A 318 12.22 17.10 -8.53
C TRP A 318 11.21 16.87 -7.39
N ASN A 319 9.93 17.18 -7.59
CA ASN A 319 8.93 17.05 -6.53
C ASN A 319 8.71 15.58 -6.12
N LYS A 320 8.63 14.67 -7.10
CA LYS A 320 8.46 13.23 -6.84
C LYS A 320 9.72 12.61 -6.24
N GLU A 321 10.89 13.03 -6.70
CA GLU A 321 12.17 12.57 -6.17
C GLU A 321 12.37 12.96 -4.72
N ILE A 322 12.07 14.22 -4.36
CA ILE A 322 12.09 14.65 -2.95
C ILE A 322 11.12 13.80 -2.14
N ASP A 323 9.89 13.66 -2.56
CA ASP A 323 8.87 12.90 -1.85
C ASP A 323 9.30 11.43 -1.67
N LEU A 324 9.84 10.81 -2.72
CA LEU A 324 10.40 9.46 -2.69
C LEU A 324 11.56 9.33 -1.68
N ILE A 325 12.53 10.25 -1.74
CA ILE A 325 13.70 10.24 -0.85
C ILE A 325 13.26 10.44 0.60
N LEU A 326 12.32 11.36 0.85
CA LEU A 326 11.76 11.58 2.18
C LEU A 326 11.09 10.34 2.73
N PHE A 327 10.27 9.68 1.90
CA PHE A 327 9.60 8.45 2.28
C PHE A 327 10.58 7.31 2.56
N LEU A 328 11.62 7.17 1.72
CA LEU A 328 12.72 6.23 1.93
C LEU A 328 13.46 6.50 3.26
N LEU A 329 13.82 7.76 3.51
CA LEU A 329 14.47 8.16 4.76
C LEU A 329 13.60 7.83 5.98
N LEU A 330 12.35 8.26 5.97
CA LEU A 330 11.46 8.14 7.13
C LEU A 330 11.04 6.71 7.40
N GLN A 331 10.72 5.94 6.36
CA GLN A 331 10.23 4.57 6.54
C GLN A 331 11.34 3.55 6.75
N PHE A 332 12.48 3.70 6.09
CA PHE A 332 13.51 2.65 6.06
C PHE A 332 14.82 3.08 6.70
N ILE A 333 15.38 4.22 6.30
CA ILE A 333 16.73 4.62 6.75
C ILE A 333 16.74 4.96 8.24
N LEU A 334 15.76 5.72 8.75
CA LEU A 334 15.71 6.08 10.17
C LEU A 334 15.50 4.86 11.09
N PRO A 335 14.57 3.93 10.85
CA PRO A 335 14.45 2.72 11.69
C PRO A 335 15.70 1.86 11.69
N ILE A 336 16.36 1.67 10.53
CA ILE A 336 17.61 0.91 10.43
C ILE A 336 18.75 1.61 11.17
N GLY A 337 18.81 2.92 11.06
CA GLY A 337 19.82 3.78 11.66
C GLY A 337 19.72 3.92 13.17
N LEU A 338 18.57 3.62 13.75
CA LEU A 338 18.35 3.65 15.21
C LEU A 338 19.34 2.77 15.97
N ILE A 339 19.69 1.60 15.42
CA ILE A 339 20.56 0.65 16.12
C ILE A 339 21.97 1.25 16.35
N PRO A 340 22.73 1.65 15.31
CA PRO A 340 24.04 2.25 15.52
C PRO A 340 23.96 3.57 16.29
N ASP A 341 22.94 4.41 16.06
CA ASP A 341 22.76 5.68 16.76
C ASP A 341 22.62 5.50 18.27
N LEU A 342 21.80 4.53 18.71
CA LEU A 342 21.65 4.17 20.11
C LEU A 342 22.92 3.55 20.71
N LEU A 343 23.62 2.66 19.99
CA LEU A 343 24.85 2.07 20.44
C LEU A 343 25.92 3.13 20.71
N TRP A 344 26.16 4.03 19.74
CA TRP A 344 27.08 5.14 19.92
C TRP A 344 26.69 6.06 21.07
N THR A 345 25.41 6.38 21.23
CA THR A 345 24.89 7.22 22.32
C THR A 345 25.16 6.59 23.68
N ILE A 346 24.86 5.30 23.83
CA ILE A 346 24.97 4.59 25.12
C ILE A 346 26.44 4.35 25.50
N PHE A 347 27.27 3.88 24.55
CA PHE A 347 28.62 3.43 24.89
C PHE A 347 29.67 4.54 24.84
N TYR A 348 29.43 5.63 24.13
CA TYR A 348 30.39 6.72 23.97
C TYR A 348 29.91 8.07 24.50
N SER A 349 28.75 8.10 25.21
CA SER A 349 28.17 9.32 25.83
C SER A 349 27.99 10.48 24.86
N HIS A 350 27.71 10.18 23.61
CA HIS A 350 27.39 11.16 22.59
C HIS A 350 25.88 11.39 22.49
N HIS A 351 25.48 12.55 21.99
CA HIS A 351 24.09 12.81 21.70
C HIS A 351 23.64 12.00 20.49
N ALA A 352 22.41 11.47 20.52
CA ALA A 352 21.80 10.77 19.38
C ALA A 352 21.75 11.72 18.16
N VAL A 353 22.42 11.34 17.10
CA VAL A 353 22.56 12.16 15.88
C VAL A 353 21.24 12.24 15.13
N LEU A 354 20.44 11.17 15.15
CA LEU A 354 19.15 11.10 14.46
C LEU A 354 18.00 11.73 15.25
N PHE A 355 18.22 12.13 16.52
CA PHE A 355 17.16 12.65 17.38
C PHE A 355 16.36 13.82 16.78
N PRO A 356 16.97 14.84 16.12
CA PRO A 356 16.22 15.94 15.51
C PRO A 356 15.27 15.44 14.43
N LEU A 357 15.69 14.51 13.57
CA LEU A 357 14.86 13.94 12.51
C LEU A 357 13.73 13.07 13.06
N GLN A 358 14.02 12.25 14.05
CA GLN A 358 13.01 11.42 14.72
C GLN A 358 11.93 12.25 15.40
N THR A 359 12.34 13.33 16.06
CA THR A 359 11.42 14.28 16.70
C THR A 359 10.53 14.96 15.65
N LEU A 360 11.13 15.45 14.57
CA LEU A 360 10.39 16.05 13.47
C LEU A 360 9.40 15.06 12.85
N LEU A 361 9.81 13.83 12.60
CA LEU A 361 8.93 12.78 12.09
C LEU A 361 7.77 12.52 13.04
N GLY A 362 8.03 12.39 14.34
CA GLY A 362 7.00 12.24 15.37
C GLY A 362 5.97 13.39 15.34
N ILE A 363 6.44 14.63 15.21
CA ILE A 363 5.58 15.81 15.09
C ILE A 363 4.72 15.73 13.81
N ILE A 364 5.33 15.45 12.65
CA ILE A 364 4.61 15.36 11.35
C ILE A 364 3.53 14.27 11.41
N LEU A 365 3.87 13.10 11.92
CA LEU A 365 2.92 11.99 12.06
C LEU A 365 1.79 12.36 13.02
N THR A 366 2.09 12.99 14.16
CA THR A 366 1.07 13.41 15.12
C THR A 366 0.12 14.44 14.51
N ILE A 367 0.64 15.41 13.75
CA ILE A 367 -0.19 16.39 13.02
C ILE A 367 -1.03 15.68 11.95
N GLY A 368 -0.44 14.78 11.17
CA GLY A 368 -1.15 13.99 10.15
C GLY A 368 -2.27 13.14 10.77
N PHE A 369 -2.03 12.52 11.94
CA PHE A 369 -3.08 11.84 12.69
C PHE A 369 -4.20 12.79 13.11
N ALA A 370 -3.86 13.90 13.75
CA ALA A 370 -4.85 14.88 14.20
C ALA A 370 -5.69 15.40 13.03
N ALA A 371 -5.05 15.76 11.93
CA ALA A 371 -5.71 16.26 10.73
C ALA A 371 -6.60 15.19 10.08
N GLY A 372 -6.10 13.98 9.89
CA GLY A 372 -6.87 12.87 9.31
C GLY A 372 -8.07 12.46 10.18
N LEU A 373 -7.92 12.45 11.51
CA LEU A 373 -9.03 12.17 12.43
C LEU A 373 -10.05 13.30 12.44
N TYR A 374 -9.59 14.55 12.38
CA TYR A 374 -10.47 15.72 12.29
C TYR A 374 -11.30 15.70 11.00
N GLU A 375 -10.67 15.43 9.86
CA GLU A 375 -11.29 15.49 8.53
C GLU A 375 -12.19 14.28 8.26
N PHE A 376 -11.68 13.06 8.51
CA PHE A 376 -12.35 11.84 8.07
C PHE A 376 -13.17 11.12 9.14
N GLN A 377 -12.98 11.44 10.42
CA GLN A 377 -13.74 10.85 11.51
C GLN A 377 -14.56 11.89 12.30
N ASN A 378 -14.51 13.16 11.92
CA ASN A 378 -15.21 14.28 12.59
C ASN A 378 -14.90 14.39 14.09
N LEU A 379 -13.73 13.94 14.53
CA LEU A 379 -13.34 14.06 15.95
C LEU A 379 -12.96 15.51 16.27
N ARG A 380 -13.29 15.96 17.50
CA ARG A 380 -13.06 17.33 17.99
C ARG A 380 -12.68 17.31 19.47
N GLY A 381 -12.06 18.38 19.93
CA GLY A 381 -11.75 18.60 21.34
C GLY A 381 -10.96 17.45 21.97
N TRP A 382 -11.37 17.03 23.16
CA TRP A 382 -10.65 16.00 23.92
C TRP A 382 -10.61 14.65 23.23
N SER A 383 -11.67 14.26 22.52
CA SER A 383 -11.69 12.99 21.76
C SER A 383 -10.65 12.96 20.64
N LEU A 384 -10.44 14.10 19.96
CA LEU A 384 -9.38 14.23 18.96
C LEU A 384 -7.99 14.07 19.57
N LEU A 385 -7.70 14.79 20.68
CA LEU A 385 -6.40 14.72 21.35
C LEU A 385 -6.10 13.30 21.83
N TRP A 386 -7.06 12.64 22.48
CA TRP A 386 -6.90 11.29 23.00
C TRP A 386 -6.70 10.27 21.88
N SER A 387 -7.50 10.35 20.80
CA SER A 387 -7.36 9.44 19.66
C SER A 387 -6.06 9.68 18.90
N THR A 388 -5.61 10.92 18.77
CA THR A 388 -4.30 11.27 18.19
C THR A 388 -3.17 10.64 19.01
N PHE A 389 -3.21 10.76 20.32
CA PHE A 389 -2.22 10.13 21.21
C PHE A 389 -2.21 8.61 21.04
N GLN A 390 -3.38 7.96 21.07
CA GLN A 390 -3.49 6.51 20.88
C GLN A 390 -2.97 6.06 19.52
N GLY A 391 -3.33 6.79 18.44
CA GLY A 391 -2.87 6.51 17.09
C GLY A 391 -1.36 6.68 16.94
N SER A 392 -0.78 7.75 17.50
CA SER A 392 0.67 7.98 17.48
C SER A 392 1.42 6.90 18.25
N LEU A 393 0.92 6.50 19.42
CA LEU A 393 1.51 5.41 20.19
C LEU A 393 1.43 4.06 19.43
N TYR A 394 0.29 3.78 18.81
CA TYR A 394 0.12 2.59 17.99
C TYR A 394 1.13 2.53 16.85
N MET A 395 1.45 3.65 16.19
CA MET A 395 2.42 3.67 15.09
C MET A 395 3.85 3.26 15.48
N LEU A 396 4.19 3.29 16.76
CA LEU A 396 5.51 2.83 17.22
C LEU A 396 5.77 1.34 16.90
N HIS A 397 4.72 0.53 16.68
CA HIS A 397 4.89 -0.87 16.26
C HIS A 397 5.62 -1.01 14.92
N TRP A 398 5.60 0.01 14.05
CA TRP A 398 6.33 0.00 12.79
C TRP A 398 7.84 -0.04 12.97
N ILE A 399 8.39 0.54 14.05
CA ILE A 399 9.84 0.55 14.30
C ILE A 399 10.39 -0.87 14.39
N PRO A 400 9.93 -1.74 15.31
CA PRO A 400 10.41 -3.12 15.37
C PRO A 400 10.07 -3.92 14.11
N VAL A 401 8.94 -3.69 13.46
CA VAL A 401 8.61 -4.34 12.18
C VAL A 401 9.67 -4.04 11.13
N MET A 402 10.02 -2.76 10.93
CA MET A 402 11.01 -2.34 9.94
C MET A 402 12.40 -2.90 10.24
N ILE A 403 12.84 -2.86 11.49
CA ILE A 403 14.12 -3.41 11.93
C ILE A 403 14.19 -4.92 11.63
N VAL A 404 13.17 -5.67 12.08
CA VAL A 404 13.13 -7.13 11.88
C VAL A 404 13.06 -7.49 10.40
N THR A 405 12.27 -6.76 9.60
CA THR A 405 12.18 -7.00 8.15
C THR A 405 13.53 -6.78 7.47
N THR A 406 14.23 -5.70 7.82
CA THR A 406 15.57 -5.41 7.26
C THR A 406 16.59 -6.49 7.59
N LEU A 407 16.67 -6.87 8.86
CA LEU A 407 17.57 -7.92 9.31
C LEU A 407 17.23 -9.28 8.65
N SER A 408 15.93 -9.57 8.54
CA SER A 408 15.47 -10.79 7.86
C SER A 408 15.88 -10.84 6.39
N LEU A 409 15.78 -9.71 5.66
CA LEU A 409 16.24 -9.60 4.27
C LEU A 409 17.75 -9.85 4.11
N CYS A 410 18.56 -9.46 5.10
CA CYS A 410 20.00 -9.68 5.09
C CYS A 410 20.36 -11.15 5.38
N ILE A 411 19.58 -11.84 6.23
CA ILE A 411 19.94 -13.17 6.75
C ILE A 411 19.31 -14.29 5.92
N LYS A 412 18.02 -14.16 5.56
CA LYS A 412 17.24 -15.24 4.92
C LYS A 412 16.82 -14.84 3.50
N PRO A 413 16.81 -15.77 2.54
CA PRO A 413 16.15 -15.54 1.28
C PRO A 413 14.64 -15.32 1.55
N SER A 414 14.07 -14.25 0.97
CA SER A 414 12.64 -13.94 1.14
C SER A 414 11.80 -15.06 0.52
N GLN A 415 11.01 -15.76 1.33
CA GLN A 415 10.02 -16.70 0.80
C GLN A 415 8.80 -15.92 0.33
N LEU A 416 8.41 -16.13 -0.92
CA LEU A 416 7.24 -15.51 -1.56
C LEU A 416 5.92 -16.24 -1.18
N ASN A 417 5.79 -16.69 0.06
CA ASN A 417 4.58 -17.37 0.49
C ASN A 417 3.49 -16.37 0.85
N TRP A 418 2.40 -16.38 0.11
CA TRP A 418 1.21 -15.64 0.45
C TRP A 418 0.54 -16.28 1.67
N VAL A 419 0.68 -15.63 2.82
CA VAL A 419 -0.03 -16.03 4.04
C VAL A 419 -1.35 -15.28 4.07
N LYS A 420 -2.46 -16.01 4.04
CA LYS A 420 -3.82 -15.47 4.12
C LYS A 420 -4.02 -14.74 5.45
N THR A 421 -4.71 -13.60 5.40
CA THR A 421 -5.28 -12.95 6.59
C THR A 421 -6.57 -13.67 6.96
N GLU A 422 -6.70 -14.16 8.19
CA GLU A 422 -7.93 -14.78 8.69
C GLU A 422 -8.99 -13.71 8.91
N HIS A 423 -10.18 -13.91 8.35
CA HIS A 423 -11.31 -13.03 8.53
C HIS A 423 -12.03 -13.31 9.85
N TYR A 424 -12.52 -12.24 10.48
CA TYR A 424 -13.35 -12.36 11.67
C TYR A 424 -14.74 -12.88 11.26
N GLN A 425 -15.17 -13.96 11.89
CA GLN A 425 -16.54 -14.50 11.76
C GLN A 425 -17.41 -13.80 12.80
N ASN A 426 -18.47 -13.10 12.37
CA ASN A 426 -19.51 -12.58 13.25
C ASN A 426 -20.40 -13.73 13.75
#